data_e1a3393d0675c42c1a4c429e8e73b45a
#
_entry.id   e1a3393d0675c42c1a4c429e8e73b45a
#
_cell.length_a   1.000
_cell.length_b   1.000
_cell.length_c   1.000
_cell.angle_alpha   90.00
_cell.angle_beta   90.00
_cell.angle_gamma   90.00
#
_symmetry.space_group_name_H-M   'P 1'
#
loop_
_entity.id
_entity.type
_entity.pdbx_description
1 polymer ?
#
loop_
_entity_poly.entity_id
_entity_poly.type
_entity_poly.pdbx_seq_one_letter_code
_entity_poly.pdbx_strand_id
1 'polypeptide(L)'
;MIKRDLDHAKKASIVAGAVTKNEKWIKGNIYDGHGNAELGNCVFEIGSTTKTFTSLLLSKLILNQTISLDEPISSYKPEYKQALSANGKEVTFRHLSTHRSGLPREDMKKIRQRMKEHKDEKDNPYKYFSHDDVHQFFVDFDLKKEIDKKWGYSNIGVGLLGNVLAEIIGSTYEEAVITEILDPLGMKDTFINGTPEQYQRYVKAYNKKGVRIPPIELPSINAAGALKSTMNDMLLYLEHQMGLKESPLKDEIELCHQIHGKTGSKKMNMGLGWFIEKKDWSDNPIIHHGGTTMGFHTYCGFIKEEQVGVVIYSTIQLKPLRIIKMLLNLTGMINEDIAESIFKSTIHSRAEDRPIQEI
;
A
#
# COMPACT_ATOMS: atom_id res chain seq x y z
N MET A 1 25.37 -4.82 3.95
CA MET A 1 24.74 -3.47 3.94
C MET A 1 23.57 -3.41 4.92
N ILE A 2 22.63 -4.33 4.88
CA ILE A 2 21.46 -4.40 5.78
C ILE A 2 21.87 -4.42 7.26
N LYS A 3 22.77 -5.32 7.66
CA LYS A 3 23.25 -5.42 9.06
C LYS A 3 23.78 -4.08 9.58
N ARG A 4 24.60 -3.36 8.80
CA ARG A 4 25.13 -2.03 9.18
C ARG A 4 24.06 -0.95 9.29
N ASP A 5 22.98 -1.01 8.51
CA ASP A 5 21.86 -0.07 8.60
C ASP A 5 21.00 -0.37 9.84
N LEU A 6 20.86 -1.64 10.20
CA LEU A 6 20.17 -2.10 11.42
C LEU A 6 20.96 -1.78 12.70
N ASP A 7 22.28 -2.02 12.72
CA ASP A 7 23.15 -1.79 13.89
C ASP A 7 23.15 -0.33 14.36
N HIS A 8 22.81 0.62 13.48
CA HIS A 8 22.73 2.04 13.80
C HIS A 8 21.33 2.55 14.13
N ALA A 9 20.30 1.72 13.98
CA ALA A 9 18.90 2.10 14.23
C ALA A 9 18.54 1.90 15.71
N LYS A 10 19.08 2.74 16.60
CA LYS A 10 18.95 2.60 18.07
C LYS A 10 17.52 2.61 18.62
N LYS A 11 16.53 3.07 17.85
CA LYS A 11 15.11 3.16 18.24
C LYS A 11 14.21 2.68 17.10
N ALA A 12 14.53 1.54 16.52
CA ALA A 12 13.77 1.02 15.41
C ALA A 12 13.20 -0.37 15.71
N SER A 13 11.98 -0.58 15.26
CA SER A 13 11.32 -1.87 15.22
C SER A 13 11.45 -2.45 13.83
N ILE A 14 11.55 -3.78 13.75
CA ILE A 14 11.43 -4.53 12.51
C ILE A 14 10.76 -5.86 12.79
N VAL A 15 9.74 -6.18 12.00
CA VAL A 15 9.03 -7.46 12.06
C VAL A 15 8.87 -7.97 10.65
N ALA A 16 9.25 -9.21 10.44
CA ALA A 16 9.10 -9.95 9.20
C ALA A 16 8.16 -11.14 9.43
N GLY A 17 7.25 -11.36 8.51
CA GLY A 17 6.40 -12.54 8.46
C GLY A 17 6.44 -13.15 7.07
N ALA A 18 6.40 -14.47 7.02
CA ALA A 18 6.21 -15.18 5.77
C ALA A 18 5.17 -16.27 5.93
N VAL A 19 4.46 -16.54 4.84
CA VAL A 19 3.46 -17.60 4.74
C VAL A 19 3.65 -18.37 3.45
N THR A 20 3.53 -19.67 3.59
CA THR A 20 3.54 -20.63 2.48
C THR A 20 2.41 -21.61 2.68
N LYS A 21 2.22 -22.55 1.76
CA LYS A 21 1.24 -23.64 1.93
C LYS A 21 1.49 -24.44 3.20
N ASN A 22 2.76 -24.62 3.59
CA ASN A 22 3.15 -25.57 4.64
C ASN A 22 3.52 -24.91 5.96
N GLU A 23 3.88 -23.63 5.95
CA GLU A 23 4.37 -22.95 7.15
C GLU A 23 4.00 -21.46 7.16
N LYS A 24 3.89 -20.95 8.37
CA LYS A 24 3.75 -19.51 8.65
C LYS A 24 4.68 -19.19 9.82
N TRP A 25 5.44 -18.11 9.70
CA TRP A 25 6.30 -17.66 10.78
C TRP A 25 6.32 -16.12 10.86
N ILE A 26 6.58 -15.62 12.07
CA ILE A 26 6.74 -14.21 12.38
C ILE A 26 7.99 -14.06 13.24
N LYS A 27 8.92 -13.21 12.82
CA LYS A 27 10.17 -12.94 13.54
C LYS A 27 10.46 -11.45 13.54
N GLY A 28 11.07 -10.95 14.60
CA GLY A 28 11.44 -9.55 14.65
C GLY A 28 11.68 -9.04 16.06
N ASN A 29 11.84 -7.72 16.15
CA ASN A 29 12.01 -7.02 17.41
C ASN A 29 11.27 -5.69 17.37
N ILE A 30 10.63 -5.32 18.46
CA ILE A 30 9.97 -4.03 18.67
C ILE A 30 10.73 -3.25 19.73
N TYR A 31 11.20 -2.08 19.33
CA TYR A 31 11.80 -1.13 20.26
C TYR A 31 10.72 -0.52 21.17
N ASP A 32 11.08 -0.27 22.43
CA ASP A 32 10.20 0.36 23.44
C ASP A 32 8.95 -0.48 23.79
N GLY A 33 9.04 -1.78 23.54
CA GLY A 33 8.00 -2.73 23.92
C GLY A 33 6.68 -2.54 23.17
N HIS A 34 5.78 -3.46 23.40
CA HIS A 34 4.42 -3.47 22.86
C HIS A 34 3.43 -4.02 23.91
N GLY A 35 3.74 -3.81 25.19
CA GLY A 35 3.03 -4.45 26.29
C GLY A 35 3.24 -5.96 26.28
N ASN A 36 2.18 -6.71 26.57
CA ASN A 36 2.18 -8.19 26.52
C ASN A 36 1.69 -8.75 25.17
N ALA A 37 1.57 -7.90 24.12
CA ALA A 37 1.10 -8.36 22.83
C ALA A 37 2.15 -9.22 22.13
N GLU A 38 1.74 -10.31 21.52
CA GLU A 38 2.59 -11.10 20.63
C GLU A 38 2.95 -10.27 19.37
N LEU A 39 4.12 -10.53 18.76
CA LEU A 39 4.59 -9.82 17.56
C LEU A 39 3.55 -9.79 16.44
N GLY A 40 2.80 -10.89 16.27
CA GLY A 40 1.76 -11.02 15.26
C GLY A 40 0.58 -10.06 15.44
N ASN A 41 0.33 -9.63 16.68
CA ASN A 41 -0.81 -8.79 17.07
C ASN A 41 -0.43 -7.30 17.22
N CYS A 42 0.84 -6.94 17.05
CA CYS A 42 1.29 -5.57 17.08
C CYS A 42 0.78 -4.80 15.85
N VAL A 43 0.29 -3.58 16.06
CA VAL A 43 -0.33 -2.75 15.02
C VAL A 43 0.71 -1.82 14.39
N PHE A 44 0.76 -1.80 13.07
CA PHE A 44 1.63 -0.98 12.24
C PHE A 44 0.81 -0.17 11.23
N GLU A 45 1.32 0.96 10.80
CA GLU A 45 0.79 1.66 9.62
C GLU A 45 1.25 0.93 8.35
N ILE A 46 0.30 0.57 7.48
CA ILE A 46 0.65 -0.11 6.23
C ILE A 46 0.87 0.87 5.06
N GLY A 47 0.58 2.16 5.29
CA GLY A 47 0.81 3.20 4.31
C GLY A 47 0.19 2.86 2.96
N SER A 48 0.94 3.06 1.89
CA SER A 48 0.43 2.85 0.52
C SER A 48 -0.01 1.43 0.18
N THR A 49 0.29 0.42 1.01
CA THR A 49 -0.32 -0.92 0.86
C THR A 49 -1.86 -0.85 0.99
N THR A 50 -2.42 0.18 1.63
CA THR A 50 -3.85 0.51 1.62
C THR A 50 -4.45 0.52 0.21
N LYS A 51 -3.70 0.91 -0.81
CA LYS A 51 -4.17 0.98 -2.20
C LYS A 51 -4.62 -0.36 -2.76
N THR A 52 -4.07 -1.46 -2.25
CA THR A 52 -4.49 -2.80 -2.65
C THR A 52 -5.90 -3.12 -2.17
N PHE A 53 -6.28 -2.65 -0.98
CA PHE A 53 -7.65 -2.75 -0.44
C PHE A 53 -8.62 -1.84 -1.19
N THR A 54 -8.20 -0.61 -1.52
CA THR A 54 -8.98 0.29 -2.37
C THR A 54 -9.30 -0.34 -3.72
N SER A 55 -8.34 -1.07 -4.28
CA SER A 55 -8.50 -1.73 -5.57
C SER A 55 -9.35 -2.99 -5.50
N LEU A 56 -9.36 -3.70 -4.37
CA LEU A 56 -10.34 -4.77 -4.14
C LEU A 56 -11.78 -4.21 -4.08
N LEU A 57 -11.96 -3.08 -3.41
CA LEU A 57 -13.26 -2.39 -3.38
C LEU A 57 -13.71 -1.97 -4.79
N LEU A 58 -12.78 -1.42 -5.60
CA LEU A 58 -13.02 -1.12 -7.00
C LEU A 58 -13.41 -2.37 -7.78
N SER A 59 -12.67 -3.48 -7.65
CA SER A 59 -12.94 -4.74 -8.33
C SER A 59 -14.32 -5.30 -8.00
N LYS A 60 -14.74 -5.18 -6.75
CA LYS A 60 -16.05 -5.63 -6.30
C LYS A 60 -17.18 -4.88 -7.02
N LEU A 61 -17.09 -3.56 -7.11
CA LEU A 61 -18.09 -2.76 -7.81
C LEU A 61 -18.10 -3.03 -9.33
N ILE A 62 -16.95 -3.37 -9.92
CA ILE A 62 -16.86 -3.78 -11.33
C ILE A 62 -17.53 -5.11 -11.55
N LEU A 63 -17.23 -6.14 -10.75
CA LEU A 63 -17.79 -7.48 -10.91
C LEU A 63 -19.29 -7.53 -10.63
N ASN A 64 -19.77 -6.67 -9.72
CA ASN A 64 -21.20 -6.48 -9.46
C ASN A 64 -21.89 -5.61 -10.53
N GLN A 65 -21.17 -5.19 -11.57
CA GLN A 65 -21.67 -4.34 -12.66
C GLN A 65 -22.24 -2.98 -12.22
N THR A 66 -21.82 -2.51 -11.05
CA THR A 66 -22.21 -1.17 -10.54
C THR A 66 -21.49 -0.07 -11.32
N ILE A 67 -20.22 -0.31 -11.68
CA ILE A 67 -19.38 0.59 -12.48
C ILE A 67 -18.58 -0.19 -13.53
N SER A 68 -18.05 0.51 -14.53
CA SER A 68 -17.09 -0.04 -15.48
C SER A 68 -15.67 0.49 -15.20
N LEU A 69 -14.65 -0.35 -15.36
CA LEU A 69 -13.25 0.03 -15.15
C LEU A 69 -12.79 1.21 -16.01
N ASP A 70 -13.34 1.33 -17.22
CA ASP A 70 -13.03 2.39 -18.18
C ASP A 70 -14.07 3.54 -18.17
N GLU A 71 -14.97 3.53 -17.22
CA GLU A 71 -15.93 4.61 -17.04
C GLU A 71 -15.25 5.87 -16.51
N PRO A 72 -15.55 7.08 -17.06
CA PRO A 72 -14.97 8.33 -16.61
C PRO A 72 -15.41 8.67 -15.16
N ILE A 73 -14.44 9.12 -14.36
CA ILE A 73 -14.71 9.64 -13.01
C ILE A 73 -15.63 10.86 -13.04
N SER A 74 -15.57 11.65 -14.11
CA SER A 74 -16.44 12.81 -14.31
C SER A 74 -17.94 12.46 -14.44
N SER A 75 -18.29 11.19 -14.69
CA SER A 75 -19.69 10.71 -14.63
C SER A 75 -20.26 10.79 -13.19
N TYR A 76 -19.39 10.69 -12.18
CA TYR A 76 -19.74 10.76 -10.76
C TYR A 76 -19.38 12.12 -10.14
N LYS A 77 -18.42 12.83 -10.73
CA LYS A 77 -17.89 14.12 -10.30
C LYS A 77 -17.84 15.08 -11.48
N PRO A 78 -19.00 15.52 -12.03
CA PRO A 78 -19.06 16.39 -13.20
C PRO A 78 -18.34 17.74 -12.97
N GLU A 79 -18.32 18.22 -11.74
CA GLU A 79 -17.62 19.43 -11.33
C GLU A 79 -16.09 19.34 -11.47
N TYR A 80 -15.52 18.12 -11.52
CA TYR A 80 -14.09 17.90 -11.73
C TYR A 80 -13.70 17.60 -13.18
N LYS A 81 -14.64 17.72 -14.12
CA LYS A 81 -14.42 17.35 -15.53
C LYS A 81 -13.20 18.03 -16.13
N GLN A 82 -12.95 19.31 -15.83
CA GLN A 82 -11.78 20.04 -16.32
C GLN A 82 -10.47 19.43 -15.80
N ALA A 83 -10.40 19.12 -14.50
CA ALA A 83 -9.22 18.53 -13.87
C ALA A 83 -8.97 17.06 -14.29
N LEU A 84 -10.00 16.39 -14.81
CA LEU A 84 -9.97 14.99 -15.17
C LEU A 84 -10.04 14.75 -16.69
N SER A 85 -9.81 15.79 -17.50
CA SER A 85 -9.82 15.68 -18.96
C SER A 85 -8.55 16.28 -19.56
N ALA A 86 -7.98 15.61 -20.54
CA ALA A 86 -6.86 16.11 -21.32
C ALA A 86 -6.81 15.44 -22.71
N ASN A 87 -6.54 16.23 -23.76
CA ASN A 87 -6.37 15.73 -25.13
C ASN A 87 -7.51 14.82 -25.63
N GLY A 88 -8.76 15.19 -25.33
CA GLY A 88 -9.95 14.46 -25.74
C GLY A 88 -10.20 13.15 -24.99
N LYS A 89 -9.45 12.88 -23.91
CA LYS A 89 -9.62 11.74 -23.02
C LYS A 89 -10.07 12.21 -21.65
N GLU A 90 -10.76 11.33 -20.92
CA GLU A 90 -11.14 11.53 -19.52
C GLU A 90 -10.46 10.49 -18.62
N VAL A 91 -10.19 10.88 -17.37
CA VAL A 91 -9.62 9.99 -16.35
C VAL A 91 -10.69 8.99 -15.94
N THR A 92 -10.35 7.70 -15.97
CA THR A 92 -11.23 6.58 -15.60
C THR A 92 -10.79 5.94 -14.30
N PHE A 93 -11.59 5.03 -13.73
CA PHE A 93 -11.23 4.21 -12.57
C PHE A 93 -9.91 3.46 -12.81
N ARG A 94 -9.69 2.89 -14.01
CA ARG A 94 -8.44 2.24 -14.41
C ARG A 94 -7.25 3.19 -14.25
N HIS A 95 -7.35 4.40 -14.76
CA HIS A 95 -6.26 5.37 -14.74
C HIS A 95 -5.86 5.76 -13.31
N LEU A 96 -6.82 5.88 -12.40
CA LEU A 96 -6.55 6.18 -10.98
C LEU A 96 -5.86 5.00 -10.28
N SER A 97 -6.41 3.78 -10.43
CA SER A 97 -5.88 2.58 -9.76
C SER A 97 -4.51 2.14 -10.30
N THR A 98 -4.17 2.48 -11.55
CA THR A 98 -2.88 2.13 -12.18
C THR A 98 -1.88 3.29 -12.24
N HIS A 99 -2.20 4.45 -11.65
CA HIS A 99 -1.36 5.65 -11.68
C HIS A 99 -1.04 6.18 -13.09
N ARG A 100 -2.01 6.11 -13.99
CA ARG A 100 -1.88 6.58 -15.38
C ARG A 100 -2.77 7.78 -15.71
N SER A 101 -3.34 8.41 -14.69
CA SER A 101 -4.23 9.57 -14.83
C SER A 101 -3.54 10.86 -15.27
N GLY A 102 -2.21 10.98 -15.12
CA GLY A 102 -1.48 12.24 -15.34
C GLY A 102 -1.56 13.22 -14.15
N LEU A 103 -2.38 12.93 -13.13
CA LEU A 103 -2.47 13.73 -11.92
C LEU A 103 -1.13 13.81 -11.17
N PRO A 104 -0.86 14.87 -10.41
CA PRO A 104 0.33 14.98 -9.58
C PRO A 104 0.30 13.95 -8.44
N ARG A 105 1.44 13.78 -7.75
CA ARG A 105 1.52 12.92 -6.59
C ARG A 105 0.56 13.38 -5.49
N GLU A 106 0.57 14.68 -5.20
CA GLU A 106 -0.20 15.32 -4.13
C GLU A 106 -0.36 16.82 -4.44
N ASP A 107 -1.30 17.51 -3.79
CA ASP A 107 -1.30 18.97 -3.73
C ASP A 107 -0.27 19.48 -2.72
N MET A 108 1.00 19.45 -3.12
CA MET A 108 2.11 19.88 -2.27
C MET A 108 2.04 21.36 -1.89
N LYS A 109 1.35 22.20 -2.66
CA LYS A 109 1.18 23.63 -2.34
C LYS A 109 0.28 23.77 -1.11
N LYS A 110 -0.88 23.13 -1.13
CA LYS A 110 -1.85 23.19 -0.05
C LYS A 110 -1.34 22.47 1.21
N ILE A 111 -0.74 21.29 1.07
CA ILE A 111 -0.16 20.55 2.20
C ILE A 111 0.92 21.40 2.91
N ARG A 112 1.81 22.05 2.16
CA ARG A 112 2.82 22.93 2.76
C ARG A 112 2.21 24.17 3.42
N GLN A 113 1.11 24.69 2.89
CA GLN A 113 0.35 25.78 3.53
C GLN A 113 -0.17 25.30 4.88
N ARG A 114 -0.87 24.15 4.94
CA ARG A 114 -1.40 23.59 6.19
C ARG A 114 -0.30 23.31 7.22
N MET A 115 0.84 22.77 6.80
CA MET A 115 2.01 22.59 7.68
C MET A 115 2.56 23.91 8.25
N LYS A 116 2.46 25.02 7.53
CA LYS A 116 2.87 26.35 8.03
C LYS A 116 1.86 26.91 9.03
N GLU A 117 0.59 26.64 8.83
CA GLU A 117 -0.49 27.04 9.74
C GLU A 117 -0.43 26.25 11.06
N HIS A 118 0.02 24.97 11.01
CA HIS A 118 0.09 24.04 12.15
C HIS A 118 1.54 23.58 12.44
N LYS A 119 2.41 24.53 12.80
CA LYS A 119 3.86 24.30 12.93
C LYS A 119 4.25 23.27 13.99
N ASP A 120 3.43 23.07 14.99
CA ASP A 120 3.71 22.17 16.12
C ASP A 120 3.41 20.68 15.77
N GLU A 121 2.70 20.42 14.68
CA GLU A 121 2.32 19.07 14.22
C GLU A 121 2.95 18.68 12.88
N LYS A 122 4.21 19.05 12.65
CA LYS A 122 4.93 18.82 11.38
C LYS A 122 5.12 17.34 11.01
N ASP A 123 5.06 16.45 12.00
CA ASP A 123 5.22 15.02 11.81
C ASP A 123 3.91 14.35 11.34
N ASN A 124 2.81 15.12 11.14
CA ASN A 124 1.57 14.68 10.51
C ASN A 124 1.09 15.69 9.45
N PRO A 125 1.76 15.77 8.28
CA PRO A 125 1.55 16.82 7.30
C PRO A 125 0.17 16.81 6.63
N TYR A 126 -0.56 15.69 6.69
CA TYR A 126 -1.85 15.53 6.03
C TYR A 126 -3.05 15.74 6.96
N LYS A 127 -2.85 15.80 8.28
CA LYS A 127 -3.92 15.89 9.27
C LYS A 127 -4.91 17.02 8.99
N TYR A 128 -4.41 18.15 8.53
CA TYR A 128 -5.18 19.35 8.23
C TYR A 128 -5.50 19.54 6.74
N PHE A 129 -5.16 18.55 5.91
CA PHE A 129 -5.53 18.53 4.50
C PHE A 129 -6.96 17.97 4.39
N SER A 130 -7.95 18.88 4.26
CA SER A 130 -9.37 18.58 4.39
C SER A 130 -10.01 18.07 3.09
N HIS A 131 -11.24 17.58 3.19
CA HIS A 131 -12.05 17.28 2.00
C HIS A 131 -12.30 18.52 1.13
N ASP A 132 -12.48 19.71 1.74
CA ASP A 132 -12.61 20.96 1.00
C ASP A 132 -11.32 21.31 0.23
N ASP A 133 -10.13 21.03 0.81
CA ASP A 133 -8.86 21.21 0.12
C ASP A 133 -8.74 20.31 -1.12
N VAL A 134 -9.20 19.04 -1.01
CA VAL A 134 -9.25 18.11 -2.14
C VAL A 134 -10.26 18.57 -3.19
N HIS A 135 -11.46 18.98 -2.76
CA HIS A 135 -12.49 19.52 -3.65
C HIS A 135 -11.94 20.72 -4.42
N GLN A 136 -11.40 21.72 -3.72
CA GLN A 136 -10.85 22.93 -4.34
C GLN A 136 -9.69 22.60 -5.31
N PHE A 137 -8.84 21.62 -4.94
CA PHE A 137 -7.81 21.15 -5.86
C PHE A 137 -8.40 20.68 -7.19
N PHE A 138 -9.43 19.82 -7.18
CA PHE A 138 -10.02 19.28 -8.41
C PHE A 138 -10.88 20.30 -9.17
N VAL A 139 -11.42 21.31 -8.50
CA VAL A 139 -12.12 22.42 -9.19
C VAL A 139 -11.13 23.33 -9.94
N ASP A 140 -9.97 23.62 -9.33
CA ASP A 140 -9.00 24.59 -9.88
C ASP A 140 -7.92 23.95 -10.76
N PHE A 141 -7.73 22.61 -10.68
CA PHE A 141 -6.61 21.96 -11.36
C PHE A 141 -6.84 21.85 -12.86
N ASP A 142 -5.81 22.20 -13.63
CA ASP A 142 -5.79 22.05 -15.07
C ASP A 142 -4.79 20.96 -15.47
N LEU A 143 -5.31 19.82 -15.93
CA LEU A 143 -4.49 18.65 -16.28
C LEU A 143 -3.71 18.91 -17.57
N LYS A 144 -2.39 19.12 -17.44
CA LYS A 144 -1.48 19.37 -18.57
C LYS A 144 -0.88 18.10 -19.16
N LYS A 145 -0.88 17.00 -18.42
CA LYS A 145 -0.28 15.74 -18.85
C LYS A 145 -1.31 14.91 -19.62
N GLU A 146 -0.84 14.23 -20.66
CA GLU A 146 -1.67 13.30 -21.41
C GLU A 146 -2.05 12.09 -20.54
N ILE A 147 -3.35 11.79 -20.53
CA ILE A 147 -3.92 10.64 -19.85
C ILE A 147 -3.44 9.36 -20.54
N ASP A 148 -3.11 8.34 -19.74
CA ASP A 148 -2.65 7.01 -20.17
C ASP A 148 -1.32 6.99 -20.94
N LYS A 149 -0.56 8.09 -21.00
CA LYS A 149 0.73 8.14 -21.72
C LYS A 149 1.91 7.72 -20.86
N LYS A 150 1.99 8.26 -19.65
CA LYS A 150 3.08 7.98 -18.71
C LYS A 150 2.52 7.53 -17.36
N TRP A 151 3.21 6.60 -16.75
CA TRP A 151 2.98 6.25 -15.36
C TRP A 151 3.49 7.37 -14.44
N GLY A 152 2.70 7.70 -13.42
CA GLY A 152 3.04 8.73 -12.45
C GLY A 152 2.28 8.53 -11.14
N TYR A 153 2.99 8.04 -10.11
CA TYR A 153 2.39 7.72 -8.82
C TYR A 153 1.61 8.90 -8.22
N SER A 154 0.33 8.69 -7.90
CA SER A 154 -0.58 9.73 -7.43
C SER A 154 -1.36 9.28 -6.19
N ASN A 155 -1.07 9.89 -5.04
CA ASN A 155 -1.85 9.69 -3.81
C ASN A 155 -3.20 10.41 -3.91
N ILE A 156 -3.20 11.65 -4.47
CA ILE A 156 -4.45 12.40 -4.63
C ILE A 156 -5.41 11.70 -5.59
N GLY A 157 -4.87 11.03 -6.63
CA GLY A 157 -5.69 10.25 -7.57
C GLY A 157 -6.33 9.04 -6.89
N VAL A 158 -5.59 8.28 -6.06
CA VAL A 158 -6.18 7.15 -5.33
C VAL A 158 -7.06 7.62 -4.18
N GLY A 159 -6.76 8.76 -3.56
CA GLY A 159 -7.68 9.41 -2.61
C GLY A 159 -9.03 9.71 -3.24
N LEU A 160 -9.02 10.33 -4.44
CA LEU A 160 -10.24 10.56 -5.22
C LEU A 160 -10.96 9.25 -5.55
N LEU A 161 -10.22 8.21 -6.00
CA LEU A 161 -10.78 6.89 -6.26
C LEU A 161 -11.57 6.37 -5.06
N GLY A 162 -10.95 6.34 -3.86
CA GLY A 162 -11.62 5.85 -2.66
C GLY A 162 -12.83 6.68 -2.25
N ASN A 163 -12.75 8.01 -2.39
CA ASN A 163 -13.89 8.90 -2.08
C ASN A 163 -15.08 8.62 -3.02
N VAL A 164 -14.83 8.48 -4.33
CA VAL A 164 -15.88 8.17 -5.31
C VAL A 164 -16.49 6.79 -5.07
N LEU A 165 -15.66 5.76 -4.78
CA LEU A 165 -16.17 4.42 -4.46
C LEU A 165 -17.06 4.43 -3.20
N ALA A 166 -16.65 5.15 -2.15
CA ALA A 166 -17.41 5.29 -0.92
C ALA A 166 -18.78 6.00 -1.16
N GLU A 167 -18.78 7.06 -1.97
CA GLU A 167 -20.01 7.75 -2.35
C GLU A 167 -20.97 6.86 -3.16
N ILE A 168 -20.44 6.05 -4.10
CA ILE A 168 -21.24 5.09 -4.89
C ILE A 168 -21.88 4.04 -3.96
N ILE A 169 -21.16 3.59 -2.93
CA ILE A 169 -21.67 2.65 -1.92
C ILE A 169 -22.65 3.32 -0.96
N GLY A 170 -22.55 4.63 -0.78
CA GLY A 170 -23.38 5.40 0.18
C GLY A 170 -22.87 5.33 1.63
N SER A 171 -21.54 5.18 1.82
CA SER A 171 -20.88 5.08 3.13
C SER A 171 -19.59 5.90 3.20
N THR A 172 -18.90 5.88 4.33
CA THR A 172 -17.53 6.38 4.40
C THR A 172 -16.57 5.35 3.79
N TYR A 173 -15.37 5.80 3.36
CA TYR A 173 -14.35 4.88 2.84
C TYR A 173 -13.97 3.80 3.86
N GLU A 174 -13.85 4.17 5.13
CA GLU A 174 -13.53 3.22 6.21
C GLU A 174 -14.61 2.14 6.36
N GLU A 175 -15.88 2.54 6.45
CA GLU A 175 -17.01 1.62 6.54
C GLU A 175 -17.07 0.70 5.31
N ALA A 176 -16.92 1.25 4.10
CA ALA A 176 -16.90 0.47 2.88
C ALA A 176 -15.79 -0.59 2.88
N VAL A 177 -14.56 -0.23 3.28
CA VAL A 177 -13.46 -1.20 3.35
C VAL A 177 -13.70 -2.24 4.44
N ILE A 178 -14.23 -1.86 5.61
CA ILE A 178 -14.53 -2.81 6.68
C ILE A 178 -15.58 -3.83 6.21
N THR A 179 -16.74 -3.36 5.74
CA THR A 179 -17.87 -4.25 5.42
C THR A 179 -17.64 -5.07 4.15
N GLU A 180 -17.03 -4.47 3.13
CA GLU A 180 -16.90 -5.09 1.82
C GLU A 180 -15.63 -5.94 1.66
N ILE A 181 -14.59 -5.67 2.46
CA ILE A 181 -13.27 -6.31 2.30
C ILE A 181 -12.78 -6.96 3.59
N LEU A 182 -12.68 -6.22 4.71
CA LEU A 182 -12.00 -6.71 5.91
C LEU A 182 -12.80 -7.77 6.63
N ASP A 183 -14.11 -7.58 6.83
CA ASP A 183 -14.99 -8.55 7.47
C ASP A 183 -15.09 -9.85 6.66
N PRO A 184 -15.33 -9.82 5.32
CA PRO A 184 -15.30 -11.02 4.50
C PRO A 184 -13.97 -11.80 4.54
N LEU A 185 -12.83 -11.11 4.66
CA LEU A 185 -11.51 -11.74 4.77
C LEU A 185 -11.14 -12.14 6.20
N GLY A 186 -11.93 -11.73 7.20
CA GLY A 186 -11.67 -12.02 8.62
C GLY A 186 -10.54 -11.19 9.24
N MET A 187 -10.23 -10.01 8.68
CA MET A 187 -9.15 -9.10 9.11
C MET A 187 -9.63 -8.14 10.20
N LYS A 188 -9.74 -8.62 11.42
CA LYS A 188 -10.38 -7.92 12.55
C LYS A 188 -9.53 -6.81 13.18
N ASP A 189 -8.23 -6.82 12.94
CA ASP A 189 -7.26 -5.88 13.48
C ASP A 189 -6.67 -4.95 12.40
N THR A 190 -7.45 -4.75 11.32
CA THR A 190 -7.14 -3.79 10.25
C THR A 190 -8.17 -2.68 10.26
N PHE A 191 -7.73 -1.41 10.35
CA PHE A 191 -8.60 -0.26 10.58
C PHE A 191 -7.96 1.06 10.15
N ILE A 192 -8.74 2.12 10.05
CA ILE A 192 -8.27 3.51 9.97
C ILE A 192 -8.34 4.16 11.34
N ASN A 193 -9.52 4.13 11.98
CA ASN A 193 -9.75 4.62 13.32
C ASN A 193 -9.96 3.42 14.25
N GLY A 194 -8.94 3.13 15.07
CA GLY A 194 -8.95 1.96 15.93
C GLY A 194 -9.61 2.18 17.28
N THR A 195 -9.91 1.07 17.95
CA THR A 195 -10.36 1.07 19.36
C THR A 195 -9.18 1.37 20.29
N PRO A 196 -9.45 1.75 21.56
CA PRO A 196 -8.38 1.90 22.56
C PRO A 196 -7.51 0.66 22.71
N GLU A 197 -8.09 -0.55 22.61
CA GLU A 197 -7.37 -1.84 22.71
C GLU A 197 -6.43 -2.05 21.51
N GLN A 198 -6.85 -1.65 20.31
CA GLN A 198 -6.01 -1.70 19.12
C GLN A 198 -4.84 -0.71 19.23
N TYR A 199 -5.08 0.51 19.73
CA TYR A 199 -4.03 1.50 19.95
C TYR A 199 -3.07 1.16 21.10
N GLN A 200 -3.45 0.33 22.09
CA GLN A 200 -2.52 -0.21 23.08
C GLN A 200 -1.44 -1.11 22.45
N ARG A 201 -1.75 -1.76 21.32
CA ARG A 201 -0.83 -2.63 20.56
C ARG A 201 -0.10 -1.88 19.44
N TYR A 202 -0.34 -0.57 19.30
CA TYR A 202 0.27 0.24 18.24
C TYR A 202 1.76 0.47 18.51
N VAL A 203 2.60 0.11 17.54
CA VAL A 203 4.04 0.23 17.61
C VAL A 203 4.46 1.70 17.53
N LYS A 204 5.32 2.12 18.44
CA LYS A 204 5.82 3.50 18.45
C LYS A 204 6.93 3.69 17.42
N ALA A 205 6.80 4.71 16.60
CA ALA A 205 7.85 5.17 15.68
C ALA A 205 8.50 6.45 16.19
N TYR A 206 9.77 6.65 15.86
CA TYR A 206 10.56 7.79 16.31
C TYR A 206 11.28 8.46 15.14
N ASN A 207 11.33 9.77 15.14
CA ASN A 207 12.09 10.52 14.15
C ASN A 207 13.61 10.48 14.48
N LYS A 208 14.44 11.03 13.60
CA LYS A 208 15.91 11.05 13.76
C LYS A 208 16.40 11.73 15.04
N LYS A 209 15.56 12.56 15.68
CA LYS A 209 15.86 13.22 16.96
C LYS A 209 15.41 12.40 18.16
N GLY A 210 14.81 11.22 17.93
CA GLY A 210 14.27 10.37 18.98
C GLY A 210 12.93 10.84 19.54
N VAL A 211 12.24 11.77 18.87
CA VAL A 211 10.89 12.22 19.22
C VAL A 211 9.89 11.24 18.60
N ARG A 212 8.87 10.88 19.39
CA ARG A 212 7.79 10.00 18.93
C ARG A 212 7.00 10.67 17.80
N ILE A 213 6.78 9.91 16.73
CA ILE A 213 5.93 10.31 15.61
C ILE A 213 4.49 9.91 15.95
N PRO A 214 3.49 10.81 15.82
CA PRO A 214 2.10 10.46 16.01
C PRO A 214 1.61 9.51 14.90
N PRO A 215 0.52 8.75 15.12
CA PRO A 215 -0.13 7.98 14.08
C PRO A 215 -0.53 8.87 12.90
N ILE A 216 -0.38 8.34 11.67
CA ILE A 216 -0.75 9.08 10.48
C ILE A 216 -2.26 9.28 10.39
N GLU A 217 -2.65 10.49 10.01
CA GLU A 217 -4.02 10.86 9.69
C GLU A 217 -4.09 11.39 8.25
N LEU A 218 -4.98 10.84 7.43
CA LEU A 218 -5.18 11.19 6.02
C LEU A 218 -6.68 11.43 5.77
N PRO A 219 -7.34 12.37 6.47
CA PRO A 219 -8.79 12.44 6.54
C PRO A 219 -9.48 12.55 5.18
N SER A 220 -8.86 13.23 4.21
CA SER A 220 -9.43 13.46 2.89
C SER A 220 -8.98 12.50 1.78
N ILE A 221 -7.93 11.70 2.05
CA ILE A 221 -7.34 10.74 1.11
C ILE A 221 -7.04 9.40 1.77
N ASN A 222 -7.92 8.94 2.64
CA ASN A 222 -7.78 7.69 3.41
C ASN A 222 -7.36 6.49 2.54
N ALA A 223 -7.96 6.37 1.37
CA ALA A 223 -7.72 5.31 0.39
C ALA A 223 -6.27 5.24 -0.11
N ALA A 224 -5.51 6.32 0.02
CA ALA A 224 -4.13 6.38 -0.43
C ALA A 224 -3.13 5.78 0.58
N GLY A 225 -3.52 5.62 1.89
CA GLY A 225 -2.52 5.16 2.84
C GLY A 225 -2.88 5.15 4.32
N ALA A 226 -4.16 5.23 4.71
CA ALA A 226 -4.54 5.43 6.11
C ALA A 226 -4.67 4.14 6.94
N LEU A 227 -4.75 2.97 6.32
CA LEU A 227 -4.95 1.71 7.05
C LEU A 227 -3.77 1.39 7.97
N LYS A 228 -4.12 0.88 9.11
CA LYS A 228 -3.26 0.24 10.09
C LYS A 228 -3.64 -1.23 10.17
N SER A 229 -2.67 -2.11 10.38
CA SER A 229 -2.92 -3.55 10.41
C SER A 229 -1.90 -4.27 11.31
N THR A 230 -2.14 -5.55 11.55
CA THR A 230 -1.22 -6.44 12.24
C THR A 230 -0.50 -7.37 11.27
N MET A 231 0.58 -8.03 11.74
CA MET A 231 1.24 -9.03 10.94
C MET A 231 0.32 -10.23 10.67
N ASN A 232 -0.49 -10.62 11.66
CA ASN A 232 -1.44 -11.73 11.50
C ASN A 232 -2.46 -11.45 10.41
N ASP A 233 -3.08 -10.25 10.41
CA ASP A 233 -4.05 -9.87 9.38
C ASP A 233 -3.40 -9.78 7.99
N MET A 234 -2.19 -9.22 7.90
CA MET A 234 -1.53 -9.10 6.60
C MET A 234 -1.03 -10.44 6.05
N LEU A 235 -0.63 -11.39 6.90
CA LEU A 235 -0.35 -12.76 6.45
C LEU A 235 -1.63 -13.48 6.01
N LEU A 236 -2.73 -13.29 6.75
CA LEU A 236 -4.06 -13.76 6.34
C LEU A 236 -4.48 -13.15 4.98
N TYR A 237 -4.24 -11.87 4.79
CA TYR A 237 -4.46 -11.19 3.49
C TYR A 237 -3.68 -11.87 2.37
N LEU A 238 -2.40 -12.18 2.57
CA LEU A 238 -1.59 -12.90 1.58
C LEU A 238 -2.07 -14.34 1.33
N GLU A 239 -2.56 -15.04 2.36
CA GLU A 239 -3.16 -16.36 2.19
C GLU A 239 -4.35 -16.31 1.20
N HIS A 240 -5.21 -15.29 1.33
CA HIS A 240 -6.31 -15.07 0.38
C HIS A 240 -5.80 -14.66 -1.01
N GLN A 241 -4.83 -13.75 -1.09
CA GLN A 241 -4.26 -13.27 -2.36
C GLN A 241 -3.64 -14.41 -3.19
N MET A 242 -3.03 -15.39 -2.53
CA MET A 242 -2.40 -16.55 -3.19
C MET A 242 -3.35 -17.73 -3.39
N GLY A 243 -4.57 -17.68 -2.87
CA GLY A 243 -5.51 -18.80 -2.89
C GLY A 243 -5.11 -19.95 -1.95
N LEU A 244 -4.27 -19.71 -0.95
CA LEU A 244 -3.96 -20.66 0.12
C LEU A 244 -5.12 -20.84 1.08
N LYS A 245 -5.96 -19.84 1.16
CA LYS A 245 -7.22 -19.84 1.90
C LYS A 245 -8.34 -19.48 0.95
N GLU A 246 -9.45 -20.22 1.03
CA GLU A 246 -10.66 -19.89 0.28
C GLU A 246 -11.10 -18.46 0.59
N SER A 247 -11.43 -17.71 -0.45
CA SER A 247 -11.78 -16.30 -0.33
C SER A 247 -13.16 -16.03 -0.92
N PRO A 248 -14.04 -15.32 -0.20
CA PRO A 248 -15.28 -14.81 -0.76
C PRO A 248 -15.06 -13.71 -1.81
N LEU A 249 -13.82 -13.19 -1.93
CA LEU A 249 -13.38 -12.16 -2.88
C LEU A 249 -12.42 -12.73 -3.92
N LYS A 250 -12.54 -14.01 -4.28
CA LYS A 250 -11.59 -14.68 -5.19
C LYS A 250 -11.52 -13.99 -6.55
N ASP A 251 -12.65 -13.68 -7.14
CA ASP A 251 -12.71 -13.12 -8.50
C ASP A 251 -12.22 -11.66 -8.50
N GLU A 252 -12.49 -10.90 -7.44
CA GLU A 252 -11.97 -9.55 -7.22
C GLU A 252 -10.44 -9.55 -7.09
N ILE A 253 -9.89 -10.50 -6.36
CA ILE A 253 -8.44 -10.71 -6.20
C ILE A 253 -7.82 -11.03 -7.56
N GLU A 254 -8.38 -11.96 -8.33
CA GLU A 254 -7.90 -12.32 -9.66
C GLU A 254 -7.92 -11.12 -10.63
N LEU A 255 -8.98 -10.32 -10.58
CA LEU A 255 -9.05 -9.09 -11.38
C LEU A 255 -7.95 -8.10 -11.00
N CYS A 256 -7.65 -7.94 -9.71
CA CYS A 256 -6.57 -7.05 -9.25
C CYS A 256 -5.19 -7.49 -9.74
N HIS A 257 -4.94 -8.78 -9.92
CA HIS A 257 -3.65 -9.33 -10.34
C HIS A 257 -3.42 -9.32 -11.85
N GLN A 258 -4.43 -9.03 -12.65
CA GLN A 258 -4.26 -8.86 -14.11
C GLN A 258 -3.48 -7.57 -14.40
N ILE A 259 -2.76 -7.54 -15.52
CA ILE A 259 -2.06 -6.34 -15.97
C ILE A 259 -3.07 -5.34 -16.56
N HIS A 260 -3.24 -4.22 -15.90
CA HIS A 260 -4.12 -3.12 -16.29
C HIS A 260 -3.37 -1.86 -16.75
N GLY A 261 -2.07 -1.77 -16.49
CA GLY A 261 -1.27 -0.61 -16.87
C GLY A 261 0.22 -0.91 -16.99
N LYS A 262 0.92 -0.11 -17.80
CA LYS A 262 2.38 -0.18 -17.95
C LYS A 262 3.04 0.92 -17.13
N THR A 263 4.15 0.61 -16.43
CA THR A 263 4.94 1.61 -15.69
C THR A 263 5.98 2.32 -16.56
N GLY A 264 6.24 1.80 -17.75
CA GLY A 264 7.35 2.23 -18.61
C GLY A 264 8.64 1.42 -18.37
N SER A 265 8.74 0.65 -17.31
CA SER A 265 9.79 -0.35 -17.10
C SER A 265 9.45 -1.63 -17.86
N LYS A 266 10.47 -2.29 -18.46
CA LYS A 266 10.27 -3.61 -19.10
C LYS A 266 10.03 -4.72 -18.08
N LYS A 267 10.43 -4.53 -16.82
CA LYS A 267 10.33 -5.52 -15.74
C LYS A 267 9.13 -5.32 -14.82
N MET A 268 8.40 -4.21 -14.95
CA MET A 268 7.33 -3.86 -14.01
C MET A 268 6.09 -3.36 -14.71
N ASN A 269 4.94 -3.93 -14.37
CA ASN A 269 3.60 -3.51 -14.79
C ASN A 269 2.75 -3.18 -13.56
N MET A 270 1.53 -2.69 -13.80
CA MET A 270 0.51 -2.46 -12.77
C MET A 270 -0.67 -3.40 -12.96
N GLY A 271 -1.02 -4.09 -11.89
CA GLY A 271 -2.38 -4.56 -11.66
C GLY A 271 -3.25 -3.43 -11.11
N LEU A 272 -4.43 -3.73 -10.58
CA LEU A 272 -5.18 -2.75 -9.82
C LEU A 272 -4.58 -2.65 -8.41
N GLY A 273 -3.93 -1.53 -8.11
CA GLY A 273 -3.26 -1.29 -6.83
C GLY A 273 -2.00 -2.12 -6.55
N TRP A 274 -1.60 -3.03 -7.43
CA TRP A 274 -0.44 -3.88 -7.26
C TRP A 274 0.63 -3.61 -8.31
N PHE A 275 1.91 -3.68 -7.92
CA PHE A 275 3.02 -3.82 -8.85
C PHE A 275 3.19 -5.30 -9.20
N ILE A 276 3.41 -5.58 -10.49
CA ILE A 276 3.68 -6.92 -11.03
C ILE A 276 5.08 -6.88 -11.62
N GLU A 277 6.05 -7.40 -10.88
CA GLU A 277 7.47 -7.23 -11.17
C GLU A 277 8.14 -8.55 -11.56
N LYS A 278 8.91 -8.54 -12.67
CA LYS A 278 9.80 -9.65 -13.05
C LYS A 278 11.17 -9.45 -12.43
N LYS A 279 11.66 -10.48 -11.75
CA LYS A 279 13.03 -10.54 -11.21
C LYS A 279 13.84 -11.57 -11.97
N ASP A 280 15.13 -11.31 -12.19
CA ASP A 280 16.00 -12.21 -12.94
C ASP A 280 16.25 -13.56 -12.22
N TRP A 281 15.94 -13.65 -10.95
CA TRP A 281 16.09 -14.84 -10.11
C TRP A 281 14.79 -15.65 -9.92
N SER A 282 13.69 -15.24 -10.54
CA SER A 282 12.39 -15.93 -10.41
C SER A 282 11.74 -16.05 -11.79
N ASP A 283 11.27 -17.24 -12.12
CA ASP A 283 10.51 -17.48 -13.35
C ASP A 283 9.13 -16.83 -13.30
N ASN A 284 8.57 -16.70 -12.09
CA ASN A 284 7.25 -16.13 -11.84
C ASN A 284 7.35 -14.68 -11.35
N PRO A 285 6.40 -13.81 -11.70
CA PRO A 285 6.41 -12.43 -11.26
C PRO A 285 6.12 -12.32 -9.75
N ILE A 286 6.72 -11.32 -9.12
CA ILE A 286 6.34 -10.90 -7.77
C ILE A 286 5.20 -9.88 -7.89
N ILE A 287 4.10 -10.14 -7.21
CA ILE A 287 3.01 -9.20 -7.03
C ILE A 287 3.20 -8.54 -5.67
N HIS A 288 3.40 -7.21 -5.64
CA HIS A 288 3.74 -6.53 -4.39
C HIS A 288 3.27 -5.09 -4.33
N HIS A 289 3.18 -4.54 -3.14
CA HIS A 289 3.10 -3.11 -2.88
C HIS A 289 3.84 -2.79 -1.59
N GLY A 290 4.60 -1.70 -1.60
CA GLY A 290 5.23 -1.16 -0.42
C GLY A 290 4.44 0.01 0.17
N GLY A 291 4.66 0.31 1.45
CA GLY A 291 4.07 1.46 2.13
C GLY A 291 5.13 2.29 2.84
N THR A 292 4.91 3.59 2.86
CA THR A 292 5.72 4.52 3.64
C THR A 292 4.82 5.59 4.23
N THR A 293 4.95 5.79 5.53
CA THR A 293 4.38 6.91 6.27
C THR A 293 5.50 7.73 6.91
N MET A 294 5.17 8.65 7.80
CA MET A 294 6.20 9.42 8.50
C MET A 294 7.08 8.55 9.41
N GLY A 295 6.50 7.47 9.97
CA GLY A 295 7.16 6.60 10.94
C GLY A 295 7.42 5.17 10.50
N PHE A 296 6.76 4.71 9.44
CA PHE A 296 6.74 3.30 9.05
C PHE A 296 7.13 3.08 7.61
N HIS A 297 7.79 1.96 7.37
CA HIS A 297 8.02 1.39 6.05
C HIS A 297 7.49 -0.03 6.04
N THR A 298 6.73 -0.37 5.00
CA THR A 298 6.15 -1.69 4.85
C THR A 298 6.48 -2.28 3.48
N TYR A 299 6.50 -3.57 3.42
CA TYR A 299 6.49 -4.35 2.19
C TYR A 299 5.45 -5.46 2.35
N CYS A 300 4.64 -5.66 1.33
CA CYS A 300 3.68 -6.75 1.23
C CYS A 300 3.77 -7.29 -0.19
N GLY A 301 4.12 -8.56 -0.33
CA GLY A 301 4.28 -9.16 -1.66
C GLY A 301 4.28 -10.67 -1.62
N PHE A 302 4.03 -11.28 -2.78
CA PHE A 302 3.94 -12.72 -2.94
C PHE A 302 4.30 -13.16 -4.36
N ILE A 303 4.65 -14.43 -4.50
CA ILE A 303 4.77 -15.14 -5.76
C ILE A 303 3.70 -16.21 -5.74
N LYS A 304 2.66 -16.02 -6.55
CA LYS A 304 1.43 -16.82 -6.49
C LYS A 304 1.68 -18.28 -6.84
N GLU A 305 2.42 -18.52 -7.90
CA GLU A 305 2.74 -19.85 -8.42
C GLU A 305 3.63 -20.63 -7.45
N GLU A 306 4.51 -19.94 -6.72
CA GLU A 306 5.38 -20.51 -5.69
C GLU A 306 4.66 -20.63 -4.33
N GLN A 307 3.48 -20.03 -4.20
CA GLN A 307 2.73 -19.98 -2.94
C GLN A 307 3.60 -19.49 -1.76
N VAL A 308 4.32 -18.40 -1.97
CA VAL A 308 5.16 -17.74 -0.95
C VAL A 308 4.75 -16.28 -0.84
N GLY A 309 4.37 -15.89 0.37
CA GLY A 309 4.03 -14.51 0.70
C GLY A 309 4.93 -13.96 1.80
N VAL A 310 5.29 -12.69 1.72
CA VAL A 310 6.18 -12.01 2.67
C VAL A 310 5.62 -10.64 3.03
N VAL A 311 5.61 -10.35 4.32
CA VAL A 311 5.28 -9.02 4.87
C VAL A 311 6.44 -8.55 5.74
N ILE A 312 6.88 -7.31 5.56
CA ILE A 312 7.91 -6.67 6.39
C ILE A 312 7.38 -5.34 6.91
N TYR A 313 7.49 -5.13 8.19
CA TYR A 313 7.28 -3.83 8.85
C TYR A 313 8.56 -3.31 9.45
N SER A 314 8.85 -2.03 9.29
CA SER A 314 9.95 -1.38 10.00
C SER A 314 9.64 0.08 10.33
N THR A 315 10.25 0.56 11.43
CA THR A 315 10.26 1.98 11.79
C THR A 315 11.65 2.60 11.60
N ILE A 316 12.45 2.01 10.70
CA ILE A 316 13.83 2.42 10.44
C ILE A 316 13.86 3.73 9.67
N GLN A 317 14.41 4.78 10.26
CA GLN A 317 14.60 6.05 9.58
C GLN A 317 15.74 5.97 8.55
N LEU A 318 15.43 6.19 7.27
CA LEU A 318 16.41 6.11 6.19
C LEU A 318 17.51 7.17 6.34
N LYS A 319 18.76 6.74 6.19
CA LYS A 319 19.91 7.65 6.15
C LYS A 319 19.93 8.44 4.83
N PRO A 320 20.43 9.70 4.82
CA PRO A 320 20.52 10.49 3.60
C PRO A 320 21.26 9.78 2.47
N LEU A 321 22.36 9.09 2.79
CA LEU A 321 23.13 8.33 1.78
C LEU A 321 22.33 7.21 1.12
N ARG A 322 21.44 6.53 1.87
CA ARG A 322 20.56 5.51 1.29
C ARG A 322 19.52 6.14 0.38
N ILE A 323 18.95 7.27 0.78
CA ILE A 323 18.00 8.04 -0.05
C ILE A 323 18.67 8.44 -1.38
N ILE A 324 19.91 8.96 -1.34
CA ILE A 324 20.67 9.30 -2.53
C ILE A 324 20.89 8.07 -3.42
N LYS A 325 21.29 6.92 -2.84
CA LYS A 325 21.47 5.67 -3.60
C LYS A 325 20.17 5.18 -4.22
N MET A 326 19.04 5.31 -3.53
CA MET A 326 17.71 4.97 -4.07
C MET A 326 17.35 5.88 -5.26
N LEU A 327 17.62 7.19 -5.16
CA LEU A 327 17.39 8.14 -6.25
C LEU A 327 18.25 7.83 -7.48
N LEU A 328 19.43 7.22 -7.27
CA LEU A 328 20.33 6.76 -8.33
C LEU A 328 20.04 5.32 -8.79
N ASN A 329 18.96 4.69 -8.31
CA ASN A 329 18.61 3.29 -8.58
C ASN A 329 19.72 2.27 -8.20
N LEU A 330 20.57 2.60 -7.23
CA LEU A 330 21.66 1.74 -6.76
C LEU A 330 21.27 0.81 -5.60
N THR A 331 20.11 1.03 -4.99
CA THR A 331 19.55 0.19 -3.91
C THR A 331 18.05 0.42 -3.78
N GLY A 332 17.31 -0.60 -3.32
CA GLY A 332 15.90 -0.51 -2.97
C GLY A 332 15.66 -0.04 -1.52
N MET A 333 14.42 -0.13 -1.08
CA MET A 333 14.08 -0.01 0.34
C MET A 333 14.66 -1.20 1.13
N ILE A 334 14.97 -0.99 2.42
CA ILE A 334 15.49 -2.07 3.29
C ILE A 334 14.52 -3.25 3.34
N ASN A 335 13.22 -2.96 3.42
CA ASN A 335 12.19 -3.99 3.49
C ASN A 335 12.11 -4.81 2.20
N GLU A 336 12.34 -4.21 1.04
CA GLU A 336 12.42 -4.92 -0.25
C GLU A 336 13.62 -5.87 -0.30
N ASP A 337 14.80 -5.42 0.15
CA ASP A 337 16.01 -6.25 0.19
C ASP A 337 15.82 -7.48 1.12
N ILE A 338 15.15 -7.28 2.28
CA ILE A 338 14.84 -8.36 3.23
C ILE A 338 13.83 -9.32 2.61
N ALA A 339 12.76 -8.81 2.01
CA ALA A 339 11.74 -9.63 1.37
C ALA A 339 12.34 -10.47 0.24
N GLU A 340 13.19 -9.89 -0.60
CA GLU A 340 13.89 -10.62 -1.67
C GLU A 340 14.77 -11.75 -1.11
N SER A 341 15.49 -11.51 -0.01
CA SER A 341 16.26 -12.56 0.67
C SER A 341 15.38 -13.70 1.17
N ILE A 342 14.21 -13.39 1.73
CA ILE A 342 13.26 -14.40 2.23
C ILE A 342 12.70 -15.21 1.06
N PHE A 343 12.25 -14.56 -0.01
CA PHE A 343 11.76 -15.26 -1.21
C PHE A 343 12.80 -16.23 -1.74
N LYS A 344 14.04 -15.76 -1.96
CA LYS A 344 15.12 -16.59 -2.47
C LYS A 344 15.42 -17.79 -1.58
N SER A 345 15.54 -17.59 -0.27
CA SER A 345 15.82 -18.68 0.66
C SER A 345 14.68 -19.71 0.71
N THR A 346 13.42 -19.26 0.69
CA THR A 346 12.25 -20.14 0.75
C THR A 346 12.09 -20.97 -0.53
N ILE A 347 12.38 -20.39 -1.70
CA ILE A 347 12.29 -21.09 -2.98
C ILE A 347 13.44 -22.11 -3.11
N HIS A 348 14.69 -21.72 -2.73
CA HIS A 348 15.85 -22.62 -2.80
C HIS A 348 15.71 -23.84 -1.86
N SER A 349 15.29 -23.65 -0.61
CA SER A 349 15.10 -24.77 0.31
C SER A 349 14.11 -25.81 -0.21
N ARG A 350 13.06 -25.36 -0.91
CA ARG A 350 12.08 -26.26 -1.54
C ARG A 350 12.61 -26.97 -2.78
N ALA A 351 13.56 -26.38 -3.49
CA ALA A 351 14.20 -27.03 -4.64
C ALA A 351 15.12 -28.18 -4.19
N GLU A 352 15.78 -28.04 -3.03
CA GLU A 352 16.62 -29.08 -2.44
C GLU A 352 15.81 -30.25 -1.86
N ASP A 353 14.59 -29.98 -1.37
CA ASP A 353 13.68 -31.00 -0.83
C ASP A 353 12.89 -31.78 -1.93
N ARG A 354 13.00 -31.41 -3.20
CA ARG A 354 12.39 -32.18 -4.29
C ARG A 354 13.19 -33.46 -4.51
N PRO A 355 12.57 -34.67 -4.41
CA PRO A 355 13.26 -35.90 -4.72
C PRO A 355 13.76 -35.80 -6.19
N ILE A 356 15.03 -36.15 -6.41
CA ILE A 356 15.60 -36.31 -7.73
C ILE A 356 14.71 -37.29 -8.47
N GLN A 357 13.92 -36.83 -9.42
CA GLN A 357 13.24 -37.71 -10.33
C GLN A 357 14.35 -38.37 -11.17
N GLU A 358 14.64 -39.64 -10.87
CA GLU A 358 15.47 -40.47 -11.70
C GLU A 358 14.89 -40.44 -13.14
N ILE A 359 15.76 -39.99 -14.06
CA ILE A 359 15.51 -39.99 -15.51
C ILE A 359 15.59 -41.41 -16.03
#